data_8a1c2503eb741092d492d182e9673530
#
_entry.id   8a1c2503eb741092d492d182e9673530
#
_cell.length_a   1.000
_cell.length_b   1.000
_cell.length_c   1.000
_cell.angle_alpha   90.00
_cell.angle_beta   90.00
_cell.angle_gamma   90.00
#
_symmetry.space_group_name_H-M   'P 1'
#
loop_
_entity.id
_entity.type
_entity.pdbx_description
1 polymer ?
#
loop_
_entity_poly.entity_id
_entity_poly.type
_entity_poly.pdbx_seq_one_letter_code
_entity_poly.pdbx_strand_id
1 'polypeptide(L)'
;MAYLRNLAGVAMPEKPLGNVDNGSRLFASQCVSCHRVGDRGGRLGPNLSRVGASRSQAALIREIRTPSEWMPPGFEPVTLVMKDGQKIRGNKKAEDVFSIQVMDTRERIQGYPRSALQEVIYEKDSLMPAYGADRLSDADLKDLVGYLSTLRIPSPSPR
;
A
#
# COMPACT_ATOMS: atom_id res chain seq x y z
N MET A 1 -1.92 -32.68 -23.00
CA MET A 1 -2.79 -31.53 -23.41
C MET A 1 -3.60 -30.93 -22.27
N ALA A 2 -3.04 -30.83 -21.04
CA ALA A 2 -3.74 -30.29 -19.87
C ALA A 2 -3.21 -28.94 -19.38
N TYR A 3 -2.20 -28.35 -20.04
CA TYR A 3 -1.53 -27.13 -19.59
C TYR A 3 -2.21 -25.82 -20.04
N LEU A 4 -3.16 -25.89 -20.98
CA LEU A 4 -3.81 -24.70 -21.55
C LEU A 4 -5.15 -24.33 -20.91
N ARG A 5 -5.61 -25.07 -19.90
CA ARG A 5 -6.88 -24.76 -19.21
C ARG A 5 -6.78 -23.77 -18.05
N ASN A 6 -5.57 -23.37 -17.63
CA ASN A 6 -5.36 -22.41 -16.52
C ASN A 6 -5.12 -20.96 -16.96
N LEU A 7 -5.23 -20.64 -18.24
CA LEU A 7 -5.16 -19.25 -18.74
C LEU A 7 -6.51 -18.51 -18.71
N ALA A 8 -7.57 -19.17 -18.24
CA ALA A 8 -8.90 -18.56 -18.13
C ALA A 8 -9.09 -17.62 -16.93
N GLY A 9 -8.02 -17.25 -16.22
CA GLY A 9 -8.09 -16.42 -15.00
C GLY A 9 -7.55 -14.99 -15.16
N VAL A 10 -7.19 -14.54 -16.37
CA VAL A 10 -6.93 -13.11 -16.57
C VAL A 10 -8.28 -12.42 -16.67
N ALA A 11 -8.75 -11.87 -15.55
CA ALA A 11 -9.94 -11.03 -15.55
C ALA A 11 -9.82 -9.98 -16.64
N MET A 12 -10.80 -9.95 -17.57
CA MET A 12 -10.87 -8.90 -18.58
C MET A 12 -10.81 -7.54 -17.88
N PRO A 13 -10.07 -6.56 -18.42
CA PRO A 13 -9.98 -5.26 -17.80
C PRO A 13 -11.39 -4.66 -17.67
N GLU A 14 -11.81 -4.42 -16.42
CA GLU A 14 -13.06 -3.73 -16.14
C GLU A 14 -13.00 -2.32 -16.73
N LYS A 15 -14.12 -1.85 -17.30
CA LYS A 15 -14.23 -0.46 -17.70
C LYS A 15 -14.00 0.44 -16.49
N PRO A 16 -13.10 1.46 -16.56
CA PRO A 16 -12.88 2.37 -15.45
C PRO A 16 -14.17 3.02 -14.96
N LEU A 17 -14.32 3.10 -13.64
CA LEU A 17 -15.41 3.86 -13.01
C LEU A 17 -15.14 5.36 -13.09
N GLY A 18 -16.19 6.15 -13.11
CA GLY A 18 -16.12 7.61 -12.93
C GLY A 18 -15.21 8.34 -13.93
N ASN A 19 -14.67 9.45 -13.49
CA ASN A 19 -13.77 10.33 -14.25
C ASN A 19 -12.31 10.05 -13.89
N VAL A 20 -11.56 9.44 -14.82
CA VAL A 20 -10.15 9.04 -14.64
C VAL A 20 -9.24 10.26 -14.41
N ASP A 21 -9.50 11.40 -15.08
CA ASP A 21 -8.68 12.60 -14.91
C ASP A 21 -8.85 13.22 -13.53
N ASN A 22 -10.09 13.23 -13.00
CA ASN A 22 -10.34 13.65 -11.62
C ASN A 22 -9.68 12.68 -10.64
N GLY A 23 -9.78 11.37 -10.89
CA GLY A 23 -9.13 10.33 -10.10
C GLY A 23 -7.61 10.50 -10.03
N SER A 24 -6.98 10.87 -11.14
CA SER A 24 -5.54 11.20 -11.18
C SER A 24 -5.17 12.40 -10.32
N ARG A 25 -6.00 13.46 -10.32
CA ARG A 25 -5.80 14.64 -9.45
C ARG A 25 -5.97 14.29 -7.97
N LEU A 26 -6.99 13.50 -7.64
CA LEU A 26 -7.21 13.00 -6.27
C LEU A 26 -6.03 12.17 -5.79
N PHE A 27 -5.51 11.28 -6.63
CA PHE A 27 -4.30 10.51 -6.31
C PHE A 27 -3.11 11.43 -6.02
N ALA A 28 -2.86 12.41 -6.89
CA ALA A 28 -1.76 13.36 -6.73
C ALA A 28 -1.86 14.21 -5.45
N SER A 29 -3.06 14.52 -4.99
CA SER A 29 -3.27 15.36 -3.81
C SER A 29 -3.29 14.58 -2.50
N GLN A 30 -3.75 13.31 -2.50
CA GLN A 30 -4.04 12.58 -1.25
C GLN A 30 -3.22 11.31 -1.06
N CYS A 31 -2.72 10.70 -2.14
CA CYS A 31 -2.14 9.36 -2.10
C CYS A 31 -0.64 9.33 -2.42
N VAL A 32 -0.16 10.24 -3.25
CA VAL A 32 1.22 10.24 -3.78
C VAL A 32 2.29 10.38 -2.70
N SER A 33 1.98 11.00 -1.56
CA SER A 33 2.93 11.14 -0.45
C SER A 33 3.38 9.78 0.12
N CYS A 34 2.52 8.77 0.07
CA CYS A 34 2.79 7.43 0.59
C CYS A 34 2.93 6.38 -0.52
N HIS A 35 2.24 6.54 -1.65
CA HIS A 35 2.20 5.57 -2.72
C HIS A 35 2.95 6.02 -3.96
N ARG A 36 3.67 5.07 -4.57
CA ARG A 36 4.42 5.29 -5.80
C ARG A 36 3.63 4.83 -7.04
N VAL A 37 3.67 5.65 -8.09
CA VAL A 37 3.26 5.28 -9.45
C VAL A 37 4.38 5.68 -10.43
N GLY A 38 4.94 4.72 -11.16
CA GLY A 38 6.16 4.94 -11.94
C GLY A 38 7.33 5.35 -11.03
N ASP A 39 7.96 6.46 -11.36
CA ASP A 39 9.10 7.00 -10.60
C ASP A 39 8.69 8.07 -9.58
N ARG A 40 7.40 8.37 -9.44
CA ARG A 40 6.88 9.44 -8.57
C ARG A 40 6.14 8.87 -7.39
N GLY A 41 6.32 9.50 -6.23
CA GLY A 41 5.60 9.18 -5.00
C GLY A 41 6.44 8.49 -3.95
N GLY A 42 5.82 8.30 -2.77
CA GLY A 42 6.43 7.71 -1.58
C GLY A 42 6.52 6.19 -1.63
N ARG A 43 7.19 5.64 -0.63
CA ARG A 43 7.40 4.18 -0.45
C ARG A 43 6.82 3.67 0.87
N LEU A 44 6.16 4.53 1.62
CA LEU A 44 5.53 4.16 2.88
C LEU A 44 4.34 3.20 2.65
N GLY A 45 3.65 3.35 1.51
CA GLY A 45 2.64 2.41 1.02
C GLY A 45 3.14 1.57 -0.16
N PRO A 46 2.39 0.54 -0.57
CA PRO A 46 2.69 -0.27 -1.75
C PRO A 46 2.83 0.56 -3.03
N ASN A 47 3.68 0.07 -3.94
CA ASN A 47 3.77 0.61 -5.29
C ASN A 47 2.50 0.25 -6.08
N LEU A 48 1.81 1.27 -6.60
CA LEU A 48 0.53 1.14 -7.29
C LEU A 48 0.63 1.14 -8.83
N SER A 49 1.84 1.17 -9.39
CA SER A 49 2.04 1.23 -10.85
C SER A 49 1.32 0.12 -11.63
N ARG A 50 1.02 -1.01 -10.99
CA ARG A 50 0.34 -2.16 -11.59
C ARG A 50 -0.91 -2.59 -10.85
N VAL A 51 -1.43 -1.74 -9.98
CA VAL A 51 -2.54 -2.13 -9.10
C VAL A 51 -3.79 -2.54 -9.87
N GLY A 52 -4.08 -1.87 -10.98
CA GLY A 52 -5.20 -2.21 -11.86
C GLY A 52 -5.07 -3.56 -12.60
N ALA A 53 -3.85 -4.15 -12.62
CA ALA A 53 -3.66 -5.50 -13.15
C ALA A 53 -3.83 -6.60 -12.08
N SER A 54 -3.77 -6.23 -10.79
CA SER A 54 -3.76 -7.18 -9.67
C SER A 54 -4.96 -7.05 -8.72
N ARG A 55 -5.77 -6.01 -8.86
CA ARG A 55 -6.95 -5.74 -8.02
C ARG A 55 -8.15 -5.40 -8.87
N SER A 56 -9.32 -5.94 -8.51
CA SER A 56 -10.60 -5.49 -9.05
C SER A 56 -10.99 -4.12 -8.47
N GLN A 57 -11.88 -3.41 -9.15
CA GLN A 57 -12.36 -2.11 -8.65
C GLN A 57 -13.07 -2.24 -7.30
N ALA A 58 -13.82 -3.33 -7.07
CA ALA A 58 -14.44 -3.62 -5.79
C ALA A 58 -13.42 -3.83 -4.66
N ALA A 59 -12.29 -4.51 -4.95
CA ALA A 59 -11.21 -4.68 -3.98
C ALA A 59 -10.55 -3.35 -3.64
N LEU A 60 -10.29 -2.50 -4.65
CA LEU A 60 -9.72 -1.16 -4.43
C LEU A 60 -10.63 -0.29 -3.56
N ILE A 61 -11.95 -0.31 -3.80
CA ILE A 61 -12.93 0.41 -2.95
C ILE A 61 -12.79 -0.04 -1.50
N ARG A 62 -12.79 -1.34 -1.24
CA ARG A 62 -12.68 -1.89 0.12
C ARG A 62 -11.34 -1.51 0.76
N GLU A 63 -10.22 -1.68 0.05
CA GLU A 63 -8.89 -1.39 0.57
C GLU A 63 -8.70 0.11 0.90
N ILE A 64 -9.37 1.02 0.17
CA ILE A 64 -9.36 2.46 0.47
C ILE A 64 -10.26 2.79 1.67
N ARG A 65 -11.43 2.16 1.78
CA ARG A 65 -12.40 2.40 2.86
C ARG A 65 -11.95 1.77 4.18
N THR A 66 -11.39 0.57 4.13
CA THR A 66 -11.02 -0.24 5.31
C THR A 66 -9.61 -0.82 5.21
N PRO A 67 -8.55 0.04 5.17
CA PRO A 67 -7.19 -0.40 4.88
C PRO A 67 -6.57 -1.31 5.95
N SER A 68 -7.14 -1.35 7.15
CA SER A 68 -6.68 -2.22 8.24
C SER A 68 -7.19 -3.67 8.13
N GLU A 69 -8.20 -3.95 7.28
CA GLU A 69 -8.72 -5.31 7.11
C GLU A 69 -7.70 -6.25 6.44
N TRP A 70 -6.86 -5.70 5.58
CA TRP A 70 -5.79 -6.46 4.96
C TRP A 70 -4.60 -5.57 4.62
N MET A 71 -3.45 -5.94 5.14
CA MET A 71 -2.18 -5.26 4.88
C MET A 71 -1.23 -6.23 4.18
N PRO A 72 -0.63 -5.85 3.04
CA PRO A 72 0.31 -6.73 2.36
C PRO A 72 1.60 -6.89 3.19
N PRO A 73 2.31 -8.04 3.06
CA PRO A 73 3.58 -8.27 3.71
C PRO A 73 4.58 -7.13 3.46
N GLY A 74 5.27 -6.68 4.52
CA GLY A 74 6.19 -5.56 4.47
C GLY A 74 5.54 -4.18 4.64
N PHE A 75 4.20 -4.15 4.86
CA PHE A 75 3.44 -2.93 5.17
C PHE A 75 2.62 -3.06 6.46
N GLU A 76 2.90 -4.09 7.26
CA GLU A 76 2.34 -4.26 8.59
C GLU A 76 3.03 -3.30 9.57
N PRO A 77 2.29 -2.41 10.23
CA PRO A 77 2.89 -1.44 11.12
C PRO A 77 3.35 -2.07 12.43
N VAL A 78 4.48 -1.57 12.91
CA VAL A 78 5.02 -1.91 14.23
C VAL A 78 5.49 -0.65 14.95
N THR A 79 5.42 -0.68 16.28
CA THR A 79 6.11 0.28 17.13
C THR A 79 7.18 -0.47 17.95
N LEU A 80 8.44 -0.09 17.76
CA LEU A 80 9.55 -0.56 18.56
C LEU A 80 9.70 0.35 19.76
N VAL A 81 9.70 -0.22 20.96
CA VAL A 81 10.07 0.47 22.21
C VAL A 81 11.51 0.07 22.53
N MET A 82 12.42 1.04 22.45
CA MET A 82 13.83 0.83 22.75
C MET A 82 14.07 0.82 24.26
N LYS A 83 15.14 0.19 24.73
CA LYS A 83 15.50 0.16 26.15
C LYS A 83 15.81 1.54 26.74
N ASP A 84 16.21 2.49 25.91
CA ASP A 84 16.40 3.90 26.27
C ASP A 84 15.11 4.73 26.30
N GLY A 85 13.96 4.09 26.02
CA GLY A 85 12.64 4.73 26.01
C GLY A 85 12.24 5.33 24.67
N GLN A 86 13.13 5.36 23.65
CA GLN A 86 12.76 5.83 22.32
C GLN A 86 11.71 4.92 21.69
N LYS A 87 10.75 5.53 20.99
CA LYS A 87 9.75 4.79 20.19
C LYS A 87 9.95 5.04 18.71
N ILE A 88 9.97 3.95 17.93
CA ILE A 88 10.13 3.99 16.48
C ILE A 88 8.93 3.30 15.86
N ARG A 89 8.12 4.06 15.13
CA ARG A 89 6.94 3.55 14.43
C ARG A 89 7.19 3.49 12.94
N GLY A 90 6.77 2.41 12.30
CA GLY A 90 6.89 2.25 10.85
C GLY A 90 6.37 0.91 10.36
N ASN A 91 6.63 0.61 9.10
CA ASN A 91 6.31 -0.68 8.49
C ASN A 91 7.44 -1.69 8.72
N LYS A 92 7.08 -2.84 9.24
CA LYS A 92 8.00 -3.99 9.34
C LYS A 92 8.38 -4.46 7.94
N LYS A 93 9.69 -4.52 7.64
CA LYS A 93 10.20 -4.99 6.35
C LYS A 93 10.71 -6.43 6.43
N ALA A 94 11.36 -6.77 7.52
CA ALA A 94 11.83 -8.11 7.81
C ALA A 94 11.99 -8.29 9.31
N GLU A 95 11.98 -9.53 9.77
CA GLU A 95 12.36 -9.88 11.14
C GLU A 95 12.89 -11.30 11.22
N ASP A 96 13.80 -11.51 12.16
CA ASP A 96 14.30 -12.81 12.55
C ASP A 96 14.47 -12.88 14.09
N VAL A 97 15.16 -13.93 14.58
CA VAL A 97 15.38 -14.11 16.02
C VAL A 97 16.36 -13.10 16.61
N PHE A 98 17.14 -12.40 15.79
CA PHE A 98 18.19 -11.47 16.23
C PHE A 98 17.82 -10.01 16.01
N SER A 99 17.03 -9.70 14.97
CA SER A 99 16.75 -8.34 14.55
C SER A 99 15.36 -8.15 13.94
N ILE A 100 14.94 -6.89 13.89
CA ILE A 100 13.77 -6.45 13.16
C ILE A 100 14.14 -5.26 12.28
N GLN A 101 13.76 -5.29 11.01
CA GLN A 101 13.98 -4.20 10.07
C GLN A 101 12.68 -3.43 9.87
N VAL A 102 12.74 -2.13 10.07
CA VAL A 102 11.58 -1.22 9.97
C VAL A 102 11.88 -0.09 9.01
N MET A 103 10.92 0.24 8.16
CA MET A 103 10.87 1.51 7.45
C MET A 103 10.07 2.50 8.30
N ASP A 104 10.73 3.54 8.81
CA ASP A 104 10.07 4.58 9.59
C ASP A 104 9.16 5.47 8.70
N THR A 105 8.38 6.36 9.34
CA THR A 105 7.46 7.27 8.63
C THR A 105 8.17 8.33 7.78
N ARG A 106 9.50 8.41 7.84
CA ARG A 106 10.36 9.23 6.97
C ARG A 106 10.99 8.41 5.85
N GLU A 107 10.49 7.18 5.64
CA GLU A 107 10.96 6.23 4.62
C GLU A 107 12.42 5.75 4.78
N ARG A 108 13.00 5.87 5.98
CA ARG A 108 14.32 5.34 6.29
C ARG A 108 14.19 3.91 6.76
N ILE A 109 14.91 3.00 6.12
CA ILE A 109 14.95 1.58 6.51
C ILE A 109 16.14 1.37 7.42
N GLN A 110 15.89 0.82 8.61
CA GLN A 110 16.92 0.52 9.60
C GLN A 110 16.64 -0.81 10.30
N GLY A 111 17.70 -1.57 10.55
CA GLY A 111 17.68 -2.78 11.37
C GLY A 111 17.92 -2.45 12.85
N TYR A 112 17.16 -3.10 13.72
CA TYR A 112 17.27 -2.94 15.17
C TYR A 112 17.52 -4.32 15.79
N PRO A 113 18.63 -4.51 16.54
CA PRO A 113 18.85 -5.78 17.23
C PRO A 113 17.80 -5.95 18.33
N ARG A 114 17.28 -7.17 18.46
CA ARG A 114 16.26 -7.46 19.50
C ARG A 114 16.80 -7.21 20.91
N SER A 115 18.11 -7.35 21.11
CA SER A 115 18.77 -7.04 22.38
C SER A 115 18.68 -5.56 22.80
N ALA A 116 18.43 -4.62 21.87
CA ALA A 116 18.23 -3.21 22.15
C ALA A 116 16.77 -2.84 22.41
N LEU A 117 15.84 -3.76 22.14
CA LEU A 117 14.39 -3.53 22.29
C LEU A 117 13.94 -3.92 23.69
N GLN A 118 13.03 -3.10 24.24
CA GLN A 118 12.23 -3.44 25.41
C GLN A 118 10.97 -4.18 24.97
N GLU A 119 10.33 -3.73 23.88
CA GLU A 119 9.07 -4.28 23.38
C GLU A 119 8.93 -4.09 21.88
N VAL A 120 8.21 -5.00 21.22
CA VAL A 120 7.74 -4.86 19.83
C VAL A 120 6.23 -4.93 19.84
N ILE A 121 5.57 -3.83 19.47
CA ILE A 121 4.12 -3.73 19.38
C ILE A 121 3.73 -3.91 17.92
N TYR A 122 3.08 -5.03 17.59
CA TYR A 122 2.50 -5.26 16.27
C TYR A 122 1.12 -4.60 16.21
N GLU A 123 1.01 -3.56 15.38
CA GLU A 123 -0.21 -2.75 15.30
C GLU A 123 -1.25 -3.44 14.40
N LYS A 124 -2.51 -3.28 14.76
CA LYS A 124 -3.64 -3.78 13.95
C LYS A 124 -4.09 -2.77 12.91
N ASP A 125 -3.84 -1.48 13.15
CA ASP A 125 -4.28 -0.40 12.29
C ASP A 125 -3.21 -0.02 11.27
N SER A 126 -3.60 0.02 10.00
CA SER A 126 -2.74 0.43 8.90
C SER A 126 -2.18 1.84 9.09
N LEU A 127 -0.97 2.11 8.56
CA LEU A 127 -0.48 3.49 8.42
C LEU A 127 -1.29 4.27 7.38
N MET A 128 -1.93 3.59 6.43
CA MET A 128 -2.88 4.21 5.52
C MET A 128 -4.17 4.55 6.30
N PRO A 129 -4.58 5.82 6.34
CA PRO A 129 -5.83 6.17 7.00
C PRO A 129 -7.03 5.62 6.22
N ALA A 130 -8.10 5.29 6.93
CA ALA A 130 -9.38 4.99 6.28
C ALA A 130 -9.96 6.26 5.64
N TYR A 131 -10.40 6.12 4.40
CA TYR A 131 -11.06 7.19 3.67
C TYR A 131 -12.58 6.97 3.72
N GLY A 132 -13.22 7.43 4.81
CA GLY A 132 -14.68 7.46 4.92
C GLY A 132 -15.32 8.43 3.93
N ALA A 133 -16.65 8.41 3.84
CA ALA A 133 -17.38 9.28 2.92
C ALA A 133 -17.24 10.78 3.25
N ASP A 134 -16.89 11.10 4.49
CA ASP A 134 -16.56 12.43 4.99
C ASP A 134 -15.25 12.99 4.43
N ARG A 135 -14.28 12.11 4.14
CA ARG A 135 -12.95 12.48 3.60
C ARG A 135 -12.84 12.31 2.09
N LEU A 136 -13.53 11.34 1.53
CA LEU A 136 -13.56 11.01 0.12
C LEU A 136 -14.98 10.58 -0.24
N SER A 137 -15.72 11.45 -0.94
CA SER A 137 -17.08 11.17 -1.36
C SER A 137 -17.17 9.89 -2.20
N ASP A 138 -18.34 9.28 -2.31
CA ASP A 138 -18.49 8.08 -3.15
C ASP A 138 -18.27 8.38 -4.64
N ALA A 139 -18.53 9.61 -5.09
CA ALA A 139 -18.22 10.05 -6.45
C ALA A 139 -16.70 10.12 -6.67
N ASP A 140 -15.98 10.80 -5.77
CA ASP A 140 -14.51 10.91 -5.83
C ASP A 140 -13.82 9.56 -5.68
N LEU A 141 -14.37 8.67 -4.83
CA LEU A 141 -13.85 7.30 -4.71
C LEU A 141 -13.98 6.53 -6.03
N LYS A 142 -15.12 6.65 -6.73
CA LYS A 142 -15.30 6.03 -8.06
C LYS A 142 -14.29 6.57 -9.07
N ASP A 143 -14.05 7.87 -9.07
CA ASP A 143 -13.09 8.53 -9.95
C ASP A 143 -11.67 8.05 -9.65
N LEU A 144 -11.27 8.02 -8.37
CA LEU A 144 -9.97 7.53 -7.92
C LEU A 144 -9.76 6.05 -8.30
N VAL A 145 -10.76 5.20 -8.05
CA VAL A 145 -10.70 3.77 -8.39
C VAL A 145 -10.66 3.58 -9.90
N GLY A 146 -11.39 4.41 -10.66
CA GLY A 146 -11.31 4.45 -12.12
C GLY A 146 -9.88 4.69 -12.59
N TYR A 147 -9.21 5.71 -12.06
CA TYR A 147 -7.81 6.00 -12.35
C TYR A 147 -6.89 4.82 -11.96
N LEU A 148 -6.98 4.31 -10.73
CA LEU A 148 -6.16 3.20 -10.26
C LEU A 148 -6.33 1.94 -11.12
N SER A 149 -7.52 1.67 -11.61
CA SER A 149 -7.79 0.52 -12.49
C SER A 149 -7.10 0.60 -13.85
N THR A 150 -6.70 1.81 -14.28
CA THR A 150 -5.90 2.01 -15.51
C THR A 150 -4.42 1.71 -15.32
N LEU A 151 -3.91 1.67 -14.08
CA LEU A 151 -2.51 1.45 -13.77
C LEU A 151 -2.12 -0.02 -13.97
N ARG A 152 -1.70 -0.36 -15.19
CA ARG A 152 -1.39 -1.74 -15.62
C ARG A 152 0.01 -1.89 -16.20
N ILE A 153 0.74 -0.80 -16.39
CA ILE A 153 2.04 -0.78 -17.05
C ILE A 153 3.13 -1.26 -16.08
N PRO A 154 4.05 -2.14 -16.50
CA PRO A 154 5.23 -2.45 -15.72
C PRO A 154 6.04 -1.18 -15.46
N SER A 155 6.44 -0.94 -14.20
CA SER A 155 7.48 0.05 -13.94
C SER A 155 8.73 -0.34 -14.74
N PRO A 156 9.43 0.60 -15.40
CA PRO A 156 10.72 0.28 -15.99
C PRO A 156 11.62 -0.29 -14.89
N SER A 157 12.26 -1.44 -15.17
CA SER A 157 13.24 -2.02 -14.24
C SER A 157 14.36 -1.01 -14.02
N PRO A 158 14.84 -0.82 -12.79
CA PRO A 158 16.05 -0.04 -12.57
C PRO A 158 17.19 -0.70 -13.33
N ARG A 159 17.87 0.07 -14.17
CA ARG A 159 19.11 -0.35 -14.88
C ARG A 159 20.27 -0.35 -13.89
#